data_cf6977270e21440a3c77c5cc003b131c
#
_entry.id   cf6977270e21440a3c77c5cc003b131c
#
_cell.length_a   1.000
_cell.length_b   1.000
_cell.length_c   1.000
_cell.angle_alpha   90.00
_cell.angle_beta   90.00
_cell.angle_gamma   90.00
#
_symmetry.space_group_name_H-M   'P 1'
#
loop_
_entity.id
_entity.type
_entity.pdbx_description
1 polymer ?
#
loop_
_entity_poly.entity_id
_entity_poly.type
_entity_poly.pdbx_seq_one_letter_code
_entity_poly.pdbx_strand_id
1 'polypeptide(L)'
;MNGWKWNAVGWALLATVVVGCSRGPKLYPVKCEIVLNGKPVAKAAVLLYQEKGGRPPSGQTDATGTVQLQSPPGEYTVIITACEYVTPPSGVEVSADTPVRWIIPEKFSRPNESPLTVKVAAGGDNQFKFEFPRK
;
A
#
# COMPACT_ATOMS: atom_id res chain seq x y z
N MET A 1 20.07 64.98 33.64
CA MET A 1 19.75 64.42 32.68
C MET A 1 19.89 63.03 32.49
N ASN A 2 18.93 62.48 32.23
CA ASN A 2 18.68 61.12 32.26
C ASN A 2 19.12 60.39 31.05
N GLY A 3 20.25 59.81 31.14
CA GLY A 3 20.61 58.85 30.19
C GLY A 3 19.64 57.68 30.21
N TRP A 4 18.51 57.93 29.63
CA TRP A 4 17.61 56.81 29.40
C TRP A 4 18.16 55.98 28.29
N LYS A 5 19.03 55.12 28.66
CA LYS A 5 19.43 54.08 27.72
C LYS A 5 18.34 53.06 27.74
N TRP A 6 17.44 53.24 26.79
CA TRP A 6 16.63 52.13 26.43
C TRP A 6 17.55 51.13 25.82
N ASN A 7 18.00 50.23 26.66
CA ASN A 7 18.47 49.03 26.14
C ASN A 7 17.28 48.46 25.43
N ALA A 8 17.28 48.66 24.15
CA ALA A 8 16.41 47.86 23.32
C ALA A 8 16.75 46.42 23.70
N VAL A 9 15.99 45.89 24.59
CA VAL A 9 15.98 44.48 24.82
C VAL A 9 15.58 43.92 23.47
N GLY A 10 16.59 43.48 22.78
CA GLY A 10 16.34 42.80 21.55
C GLY A 10 15.39 41.67 21.89
N TRP A 11 14.19 41.83 21.42
CA TRP A 11 13.29 40.73 21.39
C TRP A 11 13.94 39.73 20.46
N ALA A 12 14.76 38.89 21.05
CA ALA A 12 15.15 37.68 20.43
C ALA A 12 13.82 36.95 20.23
N LEU A 13 13.25 37.14 19.06
CA LEU A 13 12.26 36.23 18.55
C LEU A 13 12.94 34.87 18.53
N LEU A 14 12.76 34.16 19.62
CA LEU A 14 12.99 32.73 19.58
C LEU A 14 11.98 32.21 18.57
N ALA A 15 12.41 32.17 17.33
CA ALA A 15 11.72 31.37 16.36
C ALA A 15 11.90 29.93 16.82
N THR A 16 10.97 29.47 17.62
CA THR A 16 10.84 28.05 17.86
C THR A 16 10.50 27.43 16.52
N VAL A 17 11.54 27.03 15.83
CA VAL A 17 11.38 26.16 14.70
C VAL A 17 10.79 24.89 15.25
N VAL A 18 9.47 24.79 15.22
CA VAL A 18 8.82 23.52 15.44
C VAL A 18 9.20 22.67 14.25
N VAL A 19 10.33 22.01 14.36
CA VAL A 19 10.65 20.94 13.43
C VAL A 19 9.62 19.87 13.69
N GLY A 20 8.57 19.88 12.88
CA GLY A 20 7.60 18.82 12.90
C GLY A 20 8.33 17.51 12.64
N CYS A 21 8.55 16.76 13.68
CA CYS A 21 9.16 15.45 13.56
C CYS A 21 8.13 14.49 12.97
N SER A 22 8.05 14.44 11.65
CA SER A 22 7.45 13.28 11.04
C SER A 22 8.49 12.16 11.07
N ARG A 23 8.50 11.43 12.17
CA ARG A 23 9.44 10.31 12.36
C ARG A 23 8.90 9.02 11.77
N GLY A 24 8.14 9.09 10.69
CA GLY A 24 7.76 7.92 9.96
C GLY A 24 8.88 7.49 9.00
N PRO A 25 8.95 6.20 8.64
CA PRO A 25 9.85 5.77 7.58
C PRO A 25 9.49 6.47 6.28
N LYS A 26 10.50 6.79 5.48
CA LYS A 26 10.27 7.41 4.19
C LYS A 26 9.57 6.44 3.27
N LEU A 27 8.48 6.88 2.65
CA LEU A 27 7.70 6.06 1.74
C LEU A 27 8.11 6.30 0.30
N TYR A 28 8.18 5.25 -0.47
CA TYR A 28 8.52 5.30 -1.89
C TYR A 28 7.36 4.76 -2.72
N PRO A 29 7.11 5.33 -3.90
CA PRO A 29 6.03 4.85 -4.75
C PRO A 29 6.32 3.44 -5.28
N VAL A 30 5.31 2.59 -5.24
CA VAL A 30 5.36 1.22 -5.76
C VAL A 30 4.19 1.04 -6.70
N LYS A 31 4.45 0.59 -7.91
CA LYS A 31 3.43 0.31 -8.91
C LYS A 31 3.39 -1.20 -9.15
N CYS A 32 2.23 -1.79 -8.96
CA CYS A 32 1.99 -3.20 -9.21
C CYS A 32 0.96 -3.37 -10.33
N GLU A 33 1.23 -4.26 -11.26
CA GLU A 33 0.33 -4.61 -12.33
C GLU A 33 -0.04 -6.09 -12.22
N ILE A 34 -1.33 -6.39 -12.25
CA ILE A 34 -1.84 -7.75 -12.13
C ILE A 34 -2.48 -8.17 -13.45
N VAL A 35 -1.98 -9.24 -14.03
CA VAL A 35 -2.45 -9.76 -15.31
C VAL A 35 -2.77 -11.23 -15.18
N LEU A 36 -3.92 -11.64 -15.69
CA LEU A 36 -4.36 -13.03 -15.75
C LEU A 36 -4.63 -13.38 -17.23
N ASN A 37 -3.87 -14.32 -17.77
CA ASN A 37 -3.97 -14.71 -19.18
C ASN A 37 -3.84 -13.55 -20.16
N GLY A 38 -2.95 -12.61 -19.90
CA GLY A 38 -2.77 -11.44 -20.74
C GLY A 38 -3.83 -10.35 -20.58
N LYS A 39 -4.77 -10.53 -19.65
CA LYS A 39 -5.82 -9.52 -19.37
C LYS A 39 -5.61 -8.90 -18.00
N PRO A 40 -5.77 -7.57 -17.87
CA PRO A 40 -5.64 -6.92 -16.57
C PRO A 40 -6.75 -7.36 -15.62
N VAL A 41 -6.41 -7.49 -14.34
CA VAL A 41 -7.36 -7.85 -13.30
C VAL A 41 -7.71 -6.59 -12.51
N ALA A 42 -8.96 -6.15 -12.63
CA ALA A 42 -9.48 -5.02 -11.88
C ALA A 42 -9.98 -5.47 -10.50
N LYS A 43 -9.98 -4.53 -9.55
CA LYS A 43 -10.49 -4.75 -8.19
C LYS A 43 -9.78 -5.88 -7.43
N ALA A 44 -8.55 -6.19 -7.78
CA ALA A 44 -7.72 -7.10 -7.01
C ALA A 44 -7.08 -6.33 -5.86
N ALA A 45 -7.23 -6.84 -4.65
CA ALA A 45 -6.60 -6.26 -3.49
C ALA A 45 -5.14 -6.71 -3.43
N VAL A 46 -4.22 -5.77 -3.34
CA VAL A 46 -2.78 -6.04 -3.25
C VAL A 46 -2.27 -5.51 -1.92
N LEU A 47 -1.54 -6.34 -1.20
CA LEU A 47 -1.01 -6.00 0.10
C LEU A 47 0.46 -6.42 0.17
N LEU A 48 1.31 -5.53 0.63
CA LEU A 48 2.71 -5.83 0.86
C LEU A 48 2.91 -6.23 2.32
N TYR A 49 3.05 -7.52 2.56
CA TYR A 49 3.14 -8.07 3.90
C TYR A 49 4.58 -8.21 4.36
N GLN A 50 4.82 -7.82 5.61
CA GLN A 50 6.10 -7.99 6.27
C GLN A 50 5.84 -8.40 7.72
N GLU A 51 6.48 -9.46 8.16
CA GLU A 51 6.24 -10.04 9.48
C GLU A 51 6.49 -9.06 10.63
N LYS A 52 7.51 -8.23 10.49
CA LYS A 52 7.88 -7.24 11.51
C LYS A 52 7.51 -5.82 11.12
N GLY A 53 6.53 -5.68 10.25
CA GLY A 53 6.10 -4.36 9.80
C GLY A 53 5.00 -3.78 10.66
N GLY A 54 4.78 -2.47 10.53
CA GLY A 54 3.60 -1.81 11.03
C GLY A 54 2.42 -2.10 10.10
N ARG A 55 1.58 -1.10 9.87
CA ARG A 55 0.46 -1.25 8.94
C ARG A 55 0.96 -1.53 7.52
N PRO A 56 0.59 -2.67 6.92
CA PRO A 56 1.09 -3.00 5.59
C PRO A 56 0.50 -2.09 4.51
N PRO A 57 1.32 -1.66 3.54
CA PRO A 57 0.80 -0.95 2.38
C PRO A 57 -0.17 -1.81 1.60
N SER A 58 -1.30 -1.26 1.23
CA SER A 58 -2.32 -1.98 0.49
C SER A 58 -3.08 -1.07 -0.44
N GLY A 59 -3.69 -1.65 -1.46
CA GLY A 59 -4.51 -0.94 -2.42
C GLY A 59 -5.28 -1.91 -3.29
N GLN A 60 -6.07 -1.37 -4.18
CA GLN A 60 -6.90 -2.14 -5.10
C GLN A 60 -6.58 -1.73 -6.53
N THR A 61 -6.47 -2.71 -7.43
CA THR A 61 -6.20 -2.42 -8.84
C THR A 61 -7.37 -1.70 -9.50
N ASP A 62 -7.03 -0.84 -10.45
CA ASP A 62 -8.00 -0.14 -11.29
C ASP A 62 -8.41 -0.98 -12.52
N ALA A 63 -9.14 -0.36 -13.45
CA ALA A 63 -9.59 -1.04 -14.66
C ALA A 63 -8.44 -1.53 -15.55
N THR A 64 -7.24 -0.99 -15.38
CA THR A 64 -6.05 -1.42 -16.14
C THR A 64 -5.24 -2.48 -15.39
N GLY A 65 -5.73 -2.96 -14.26
CA GLY A 65 -5.03 -3.95 -13.45
C GLY A 65 -3.83 -3.39 -12.68
N THR A 66 -3.77 -2.09 -12.50
CA THR A 66 -2.64 -1.39 -11.88
C THR A 66 -3.04 -0.81 -10.54
N VAL A 67 -2.17 -0.95 -9.55
CA VAL A 67 -2.32 -0.32 -8.24
C VAL A 67 -1.05 0.43 -7.88
N GLN A 68 -1.21 1.61 -7.29
CA GLN A 68 -0.10 2.41 -6.79
C GLN A 68 -0.12 2.42 -5.27
N LEU A 69 1.01 2.09 -4.68
CA LEU A 69 1.19 2.02 -3.23
C LEU A 69 2.35 2.92 -2.80
N GLN A 70 2.36 3.26 -1.53
CA GLN A 70 3.47 3.94 -0.88
C GLN A 70 4.02 3.00 0.18
N SER A 71 5.31 2.69 0.10
CA SER A 71 5.92 1.70 0.97
C SER A 71 7.32 2.12 1.43
N PRO A 72 7.68 1.81 2.69
CA PRO A 72 9.08 1.89 3.10
C PRO A 72 9.93 0.90 2.32
N PRO A 73 11.26 1.13 2.19
CA PRO A 73 12.13 0.15 1.55
C PRO A 73 12.20 -1.15 2.34
N GLY A 74 12.37 -2.25 1.67
CA GLY A 74 12.50 -3.57 2.28
C GLY A 74 11.95 -4.69 1.42
N GLU A 75 12.00 -5.89 1.96
CA GLU A 75 11.45 -7.08 1.31
C GLU A 75 10.05 -7.36 1.84
N TYR A 76 9.16 -7.67 0.93
CA TYR A 76 7.74 -7.90 1.24
C TYR A 76 7.24 -9.15 0.54
N THR A 77 6.33 -9.86 1.20
CA THR A 77 5.52 -10.89 0.55
C THR A 77 4.31 -10.21 -0.05
N VAL A 78 4.07 -10.45 -1.33
CA VAL A 78 2.92 -9.86 -2.02
C VAL A 78 1.71 -10.76 -1.84
N ILE A 79 0.66 -10.21 -1.28
CA ILE A 79 -0.62 -10.89 -1.08
C ILE A 79 -1.61 -10.29 -2.06
N ILE A 80 -2.20 -11.14 -2.90
CA ILE A 80 -3.17 -10.71 -3.89
C ILE A 80 -4.49 -11.45 -3.64
N THR A 81 -5.53 -10.68 -3.43
CA THR A 81 -6.87 -11.22 -3.23
C THR A 81 -7.76 -10.74 -4.37
N ALA A 82 -8.18 -11.66 -5.20
CA ALA A 82 -9.09 -11.38 -6.32
C ALA A 82 -10.16 -12.45 -6.36
N CYS A 83 -11.34 -12.10 -5.91
CA CYS A 83 -12.49 -13.00 -5.90
C CYS A 83 -13.77 -12.24 -6.20
N GLU A 84 -14.76 -12.96 -6.70
CA GLU A 84 -16.10 -12.44 -6.95
C GLU A 84 -17.10 -13.23 -6.13
N TYR A 85 -18.09 -12.54 -5.58
CA TYR A 85 -19.23 -13.24 -4.99
C TYR A 85 -20.04 -13.90 -6.10
N VAL A 86 -20.38 -15.16 -5.89
CA VAL A 86 -21.37 -15.82 -6.75
C VAL A 86 -22.68 -15.09 -6.54
N THR A 87 -23.27 -14.55 -7.60
CA THR A 87 -24.50 -13.76 -7.50
C THR A 87 -25.60 -14.58 -6.83
N PRO A 88 -26.04 -14.18 -5.63
CA PRO A 88 -27.13 -14.90 -4.97
C PRO A 88 -28.44 -14.67 -5.73
N PRO A 89 -29.43 -15.57 -5.57
CA PRO A 89 -30.76 -15.33 -6.12
C PRO A 89 -31.35 -14.01 -5.63
N SER A 90 -32.22 -13.41 -6.44
CA SER A 90 -32.87 -12.15 -6.07
C SER A 90 -33.48 -12.21 -4.66
N GLY A 91 -33.14 -11.22 -3.83
CA GLY A 91 -33.67 -11.11 -2.48
C GLY A 91 -32.82 -11.74 -1.39
N VAL A 92 -31.66 -12.32 -1.73
CA VAL A 92 -30.71 -12.86 -0.77
C VAL A 92 -29.55 -11.84 -0.61
N GLU A 93 -29.28 -11.44 0.62
CA GLU A 93 -28.17 -10.55 0.92
C GLU A 93 -26.84 -11.30 0.90
N VAL A 94 -25.78 -10.61 0.46
CA VAL A 94 -24.42 -11.15 0.52
C VAL A 94 -23.99 -11.20 1.98
N SER A 95 -23.60 -12.38 2.45
CA SER A 95 -23.14 -12.62 3.81
C SER A 95 -21.78 -13.30 3.82
N ALA A 96 -21.24 -13.52 5.00
CA ALA A 96 -19.97 -14.23 5.16
C ALA A 96 -19.99 -15.65 4.58
N ASP A 97 -21.18 -16.27 4.50
CA ASP A 97 -21.36 -17.61 3.96
C ASP A 97 -21.63 -17.61 2.45
N THR A 98 -21.67 -16.43 1.81
CA THR A 98 -21.91 -16.36 0.37
C THR A 98 -20.70 -16.97 -0.37
N PRO A 99 -20.91 -17.94 -1.29
CA PRO A 99 -19.81 -18.53 -2.03
C PRO A 99 -19.05 -17.51 -2.85
N VAL A 100 -17.75 -17.66 -2.89
CA VAL A 100 -16.87 -16.81 -3.70
C VAL A 100 -16.21 -17.63 -4.80
N ARG A 101 -16.01 -17.00 -5.94
CA ARG A 101 -15.21 -17.55 -7.03
C ARG A 101 -13.87 -16.84 -7.06
N TRP A 102 -12.80 -17.59 -6.93
CA TRP A 102 -11.46 -17.04 -6.98
C TRP A 102 -11.03 -16.79 -8.43
N ILE A 103 -10.71 -15.54 -8.74
CA ILE A 103 -10.17 -15.14 -10.04
C ILE A 103 -8.70 -15.50 -10.10
N ILE A 104 -7.98 -15.19 -9.02
CA ILE A 104 -6.59 -15.59 -8.80
C ILE A 104 -6.61 -16.65 -7.70
N PRO A 105 -5.79 -17.72 -7.79
CA PRO A 105 -5.82 -18.76 -6.78
C PRO A 105 -5.70 -18.26 -5.35
N GLU A 106 -6.48 -18.81 -4.45
CA GLU A 106 -6.57 -18.39 -3.04
C GLU A 106 -5.23 -18.39 -2.32
N LYS A 107 -4.30 -19.25 -2.71
CA LYS A 107 -2.96 -19.32 -2.08
C LYS A 107 -2.23 -17.98 -2.10
N PHE A 108 -2.46 -17.16 -3.10
CA PHE A 108 -1.84 -15.85 -3.21
C PHE A 108 -2.42 -14.84 -2.23
N SER A 109 -3.55 -15.14 -1.62
CA SER A 109 -4.18 -14.31 -0.59
C SER A 109 -3.68 -14.60 0.82
N ARG A 110 -2.84 -15.61 0.98
CA ARG A 110 -2.34 -16.05 2.28
C ARG A 110 -0.85 -15.76 2.43
N PRO A 111 -0.42 -15.09 3.51
CA PRO A 111 0.99 -14.76 3.71
C PRO A 111 1.91 -15.96 3.71
N ASN A 112 1.44 -17.08 4.28
CA ASN A 112 2.23 -18.28 4.43
C ASN A 112 2.35 -19.12 3.15
N GLU A 113 1.47 -18.88 2.19
CA GLU A 113 1.40 -19.69 0.97
C GLU A 113 1.79 -18.92 -0.29
N SER A 114 1.76 -17.59 -0.24
CA SER A 114 2.09 -16.76 -1.39
C SER A 114 3.59 -16.86 -1.70
N PRO A 115 3.96 -17.31 -2.92
CA PRO A 115 5.36 -17.34 -3.32
C PRO A 115 5.88 -16.02 -3.84
N LEU A 116 5.02 -14.99 -3.91
CA LEU A 116 5.37 -13.72 -4.50
C LEU A 116 6.11 -12.84 -3.49
N THR A 117 7.30 -12.41 -3.86
CA THR A 117 8.11 -11.50 -3.06
C THR A 117 8.60 -10.35 -3.91
N VAL A 118 8.70 -9.18 -3.31
CA VAL A 118 9.25 -7.98 -3.96
C VAL A 118 10.20 -7.27 -3.02
N LYS A 119 11.14 -6.56 -3.60
CA LYS A 119 12.05 -5.70 -2.85
C LYS A 119 11.81 -4.25 -3.27
N VAL A 120 11.38 -3.43 -2.33
CA VAL A 120 11.20 -2.00 -2.55
C VAL A 120 12.52 -1.30 -2.30
N ALA A 121 13.04 -0.64 -3.33
CA ALA A 121 14.30 0.08 -3.25
C ALA A 121 14.07 1.55 -2.92
N ALA A 122 14.94 2.11 -2.11
CA ALA A 122 14.93 3.52 -1.80
C ALA A 122 15.33 4.33 -3.04
N GLY A 123 14.49 5.30 -3.41
CA GLY A 123 14.80 6.24 -4.49
C GLY A 123 14.74 5.67 -5.90
N GLY A 124 14.21 4.46 -6.10
CA GLY A 124 14.09 3.83 -7.42
C GLY A 124 12.67 3.78 -7.93
N ASP A 125 12.54 3.41 -9.21
CA ASP A 125 11.24 3.08 -9.78
C ASP A 125 10.87 1.67 -9.37
N ASN A 126 9.98 1.55 -8.41
CA ASN A 126 9.52 0.25 -7.93
C ASN A 126 8.30 -0.17 -8.75
N GLN A 127 8.54 -0.88 -9.83
CA GLN A 127 7.49 -1.39 -10.71
C GLN A 127 7.55 -2.90 -10.75
N PHE A 128 6.42 -3.54 -10.47
CA PHE A 128 6.31 -4.99 -10.44
C PHE A 128 5.11 -5.42 -11.27
N LYS A 129 5.29 -6.49 -12.05
CA LYS A 129 4.24 -7.07 -12.85
C LYS A 129 4.06 -8.53 -12.46
N PHE A 130 2.84 -8.90 -12.13
CA PHE A 130 2.50 -10.28 -11.77
C PHE A 130 1.60 -10.86 -12.84
N GLU A 131 2.07 -11.91 -13.49
CA GLU A 131 1.32 -12.61 -14.52
C GLU A 131 0.87 -13.97 -14.00
N PHE A 132 -0.41 -14.25 -14.14
CA PHE A 132 -0.98 -15.50 -13.71
C PHE A 132 -1.53 -16.24 -14.94
N PRO A 133 -1.08 -17.47 -15.16
CA PRO A 133 -1.69 -18.30 -16.19
C PRO A 133 -3.04 -18.83 -15.70
N ARG A 134 -3.96 -18.96 -16.63
CA ARG A 134 -5.23 -19.61 -16.32
C ARG A 134 -4.98 -21.12 -16.18
N LYS A 135 -5.48 -21.64 -15.10
CA LYS A 135 -5.55 -23.10 -15.00
C LYS A 135 -6.78 -23.63 -15.70
#